data_d87da42b0ee1c525616e81d52c936d0b
#
_entry.id   d87da42b0ee1c525616e81d52c936d0b
#
_cell.length_a   1.000
_cell.length_b   1.000
_cell.length_c   1.000
_cell.angle_alpha   90.00
_cell.angle_beta   90.00
_cell.angle_gamma   90.00
#
_symmetry.space_group_name_H-M   'P 1'
#
loop_
_entity.id
_entity.type
_entity.pdbx_description
1 polymer ?
#
loop_
_entity_poly.entity_id
_entity_poly.type
_entity_poly.pdbx_seq_one_letter_code
_entity_poly.pdbx_strand_id
1 'polypeptide(L)'
;FGYELGRLGIQLMAALDLKEVNCKVSRAFNSEIRFYREPLSASLDPLLEAHKMGIETGDFFNAGRSAIVRCQIAFMCGKELNWLKRELSTLKVALKKIDFIIGFPQLEMLMKTITILTEEHSTLSSGISDQYDRVTDAEYRHADQSSFNCQKLVLQYLFEEYEAAQETVFEMTNPMKTYKDSISDPLANCYRSLALLAVCGQVSEGGKEEILTQVNENQALLEKLAHSAPPNYRHKHHLVEAERMRVLDD
;
A
#
# COMPACT_ATOMS: atom_id res chain seq x y z
N PHE A 1 -16.68 -15.13 5.55
CA PHE A 1 -16.98 -15.99 4.41
C PHE A 1 -15.80 -16.06 3.42
N GLY A 2 -15.36 -14.94 2.81
CA GLY A 2 -14.27 -14.94 1.81
C GLY A 2 -12.95 -15.53 2.32
N TYR A 3 -12.57 -15.27 3.56
CA TYR A 3 -11.37 -15.84 4.17
C TYR A 3 -11.44 -17.37 4.27
N GLU A 4 -12.57 -17.93 4.70
CA GLU A 4 -12.74 -19.39 4.81
C GLU A 4 -12.73 -20.07 3.43
N LEU A 5 -13.34 -19.45 2.42
CA LEU A 5 -13.26 -19.92 1.03
C LEU A 5 -11.83 -19.89 0.50
N GLY A 6 -11.09 -18.81 0.77
CA GLY A 6 -9.68 -18.72 0.37
C GLY A 6 -8.81 -19.80 1.02
N ARG A 7 -9.00 -20.06 2.32
CA ARG A 7 -8.32 -21.16 3.02
C ARG A 7 -8.66 -22.52 2.44
N LEU A 8 -9.96 -22.77 2.17
CA LEU A 8 -10.40 -24.02 1.53
C LEU A 8 -9.73 -24.18 0.15
N GLY A 9 -9.65 -23.09 -0.64
CA GLY A 9 -8.93 -23.08 -1.91
C GLY A 9 -7.49 -23.54 -1.76
N ILE A 10 -6.73 -22.97 -0.83
CA ILE A 10 -5.34 -23.38 -0.53
C ILE A 10 -5.26 -24.86 -0.13
N GLN A 11 -6.15 -25.34 0.73
CA GLN A 11 -6.19 -26.74 1.15
C GLN A 11 -6.49 -27.71 0.00
N LEU A 12 -7.45 -27.37 -0.88
CA LEU A 12 -7.79 -28.18 -2.04
C LEU A 12 -6.62 -28.25 -3.04
N MET A 13 -5.92 -27.12 -3.26
CA MET A 13 -4.76 -27.09 -4.13
C MET A 13 -3.68 -28.07 -3.64
N ALA A 14 -3.40 -28.06 -2.33
CA ALA A 14 -2.43 -28.97 -1.72
C ALA A 14 -2.89 -30.43 -1.77
N ALA A 15 -4.17 -30.70 -1.51
CA ALA A 15 -4.72 -32.06 -1.49
C ALA A 15 -4.79 -32.71 -2.90
N LEU A 16 -4.97 -31.90 -3.93
CA LEU A 16 -5.13 -32.38 -5.32
C LEU A 16 -3.83 -32.23 -6.15
N ASP A 17 -2.75 -31.76 -5.57
CA ASP A 17 -1.45 -31.45 -6.23
C ASP A 17 -1.61 -30.62 -7.53
N LEU A 18 -2.50 -29.62 -7.48
CA LEU A 18 -2.82 -28.77 -8.63
C LEU A 18 -1.78 -27.66 -8.82
N LYS A 19 -0.58 -27.98 -9.25
CA LYS A 19 0.56 -27.06 -9.37
C LYS A 19 0.30 -25.90 -10.34
N GLU A 20 -0.39 -26.15 -11.45
CA GLU A 20 -0.64 -25.17 -12.52
C GLU A 20 -1.46 -23.94 -12.07
N VAL A 21 -2.39 -24.11 -11.11
CA VAL A 21 -3.24 -23.02 -10.61
C VAL A 21 -2.85 -22.55 -9.22
N ASN A 22 -1.90 -23.21 -8.58
CA ASN A 22 -1.48 -22.93 -7.21
C ASN A 22 -0.88 -21.51 -7.08
N CYS A 23 -0.05 -21.09 -8.01
CA CYS A 23 0.51 -19.72 -8.01
C CYS A 23 -0.59 -18.67 -7.97
N LYS A 24 -1.61 -18.78 -8.84
CA LYS A 24 -2.74 -17.86 -8.93
C LYS A 24 -3.57 -17.83 -7.64
N VAL A 25 -3.93 -19.01 -7.12
CA VAL A 25 -4.76 -19.13 -5.89
C VAL A 25 -4.00 -18.62 -4.66
N SER A 26 -2.72 -19.03 -4.51
CA SER A 26 -1.88 -18.57 -3.42
C SER A 26 -1.68 -17.05 -3.46
N ARG A 27 -1.40 -16.49 -4.64
CA ARG A 27 -1.30 -15.04 -4.81
C ARG A 27 -2.60 -14.35 -4.37
N ALA A 28 -3.74 -14.75 -4.95
CA ALA A 28 -5.02 -14.09 -4.66
C ALA A 28 -5.36 -14.13 -3.18
N PHE A 29 -5.21 -15.29 -2.53
CA PHE A 29 -5.46 -15.39 -1.09
C PHE A 29 -4.55 -14.49 -0.27
N ASN A 30 -3.23 -14.53 -0.52
CA ASN A 30 -2.23 -13.83 0.29
C ASN A 30 -2.17 -12.32 0.01
N SER A 31 -2.59 -11.86 -1.19
CA SER A 31 -2.56 -10.44 -1.56
C SER A 31 -3.89 -9.69 -1.37
N GLU A 32 -5.04 -10.42 -1.36
CA GLU A 32 -6.35 -9.77 -1.43
C GLU A 32 -7.27 -10.13 -0.26
N ILE A 33 -6.98 -11.24 0.47
CA ILE A 33 -7.92 -11.79 1.47
C ILE A 33 -7.29 -11.93 2.86
N ARG A 34 -6.08 -12.47 2.94
CA ARG A 34 -5.48 -12.94 4.19
C ARG A 34 -5.30 -11.83 5.21
N PHE A 35 -4.90 -10.64 4.78
CA PHE A 35 -4.61 -9.49 5.64
C PHE A 35 -5.83 -8.93 6.39
N TYR A 36 -7.04 -9.32 6.03
CA TYR A 36 -8.24 -8.99 6.79
C TYR A 36 -8.42 -9.82 8.08
N ARG A 37 -7.61 -10.86 8.30
CA ARG A 37 -7.72 -11.76 9.44
C ARG A 37 -6.39 -12.12 10.10
N GLU A 38 -5.31 -12.14 9.33
CA GLU A 38 -4.00 -12.54 9.77
C GLU A 38 -2.98 -11.40 9.64
N PRO A 39 -1.84 -11.46 10.37
CA PRO A 39 -0.77 -10.48 10.20
C PRO A 39 -0.29 -10.42 8.75
N LEU A 40 -0.04 -9.20 8.24
CA LEU A 40 0.50 -8.98 6.90
C LEU A 40 1.77 -9.81 6.65
N SER A 41 2.63 -9.91 7.65
CA SER A 41 3.88 -10.69 7.58
C SER A 41 3.66 -12.16 7.26
N ALA A 42 2.49 -12.72 7.58
CA ALA A 42 2.16 -14.12 7.28
C ALA A 42 2.02 -14.42 5.77
N SER A 43 1.89 -13.38 4.94
CA SER A 43 1.82 -13.51 3.48
C SER A 43 3.20 -13.51 2.80
N LEU A 44 4.29 -13.12 3.49
CA LEU A 44 5.61 -12.93 2.86
C LEU A 44 6.19 -14.21 2.27
N ASP A 45 6.23 -15.31 3.05
CA ASP A 45 6.77 -16.59 2.59
C ASP A 45 5.85 -17.28 1.57
N PRO A 46 4.51 -17.35 1.77
CA PRO A 46 3.61 -17.89 0.76
C PRO A 46 3.66 -17.16 -0.60
N LEU A 47 3.85 -15.84 -0.62
CA LEU A 47 4.03 -15.11 -1.87
C LEU A 47 5.38 -15.36 -2.53
N LEU A 48 6.44 -15.63 -1.76
CA LEU A 48 7.72 -16.06 -2.30
C LEU A 48 7.61 -17.44 -2.96
N GLU A 49 6.94 -18.37 -2.29
CA GLU A 49 6.71 -19.71 -2.85
C GLU A 49 5.81 -19.66 -4.09
N ALA A 50 4.76 -18.83 -4.08
CA ALA A 50 3.92 -18.61 -5.25
C ALA A 50 4.72 -18.03 -6.44
N HIS A 51 5.66 -17.10 -6.18
CA HIS A 51 6.57 -16.58 -7.21
C HIS A 51 7.41 -17.71 -7.83
N LYS A 52 8.08 -18.50 -6.99
CA LYS A 52 8.93 -19.61 -7.46
C LYS A 52 8.13 -20.60 -8.29
N MET A 53 6.98 -21.04 -7.76
CA MET A 53 6.10 -21.99 -8.44
C MET A 53 5.59 -21.46 -9.78
N GLY A 54 5.23 -20.18 -9.86
CA GLY A 54 4.81 -19.58 -11.12
C GLY A 54 5.93 -19.50 -12.16
N ILE A 55 7.18 -19.33 -11.74
CA ILE A 55 8.34 -19.44 -12.64
C ILE A 55 8.50 -20.88 -13.15
N GLU A 56 8.37 -21.87 -12.28
CA GLU A 56 8.51 -23.30 -12.64
C GLU A 56 7.40 -23.77 -13.58
N THR A 57 6.17 -23.28 -13.41
CA THR A 57 5.00 -23.71 -14.20
C THR A 57 4.73 -22.83 -15.42
N GLY A 58 5.50 -21.74 -15.62
CA GLY A 58 5.29 -20.78 -16.72
C GLY A 58 4.17 -19.77 -16.49
N ASP A 59 3.60 -19.70 -15.28
CA ASP A 59 2.61 -18.68 -14.91
C ASP A 59 3.32 -17.36 -14.52
N PHE A 60 4.01 -16.77 -15.48
CA PHE A 60 4.83 -15.57 -15.27
C PHE A 60 4.02 -14.35 -14.79
N PHE A 61 2.74 -14.27 -15.17
CA PHE A 61 1.87 -13.19 -14.71
C PHE A 61 1.67 -13.24 -13.20
N ASN A 62 1.22 -14.36 -12.65
CA ASN A 62 1.02 -14.50 -11.21
C ASN A 62 2.34 -14.55 -10.44
N ALA A 63 3.40 -15.09 -11.01
CA ALA A 63 4.74 -15.06 -10.45
C ALA A 63 5.24 -13.62 -10.24
N GLY A 64 5.16 -12.78 -11.27
CA GLY A 64 5.57 -11.38 -11.20
C GLY A 64 4.74 -10.58 -10.20
N ARG A 65 3.43 -10.73 -10.24
CA ARG A 65 2.51 -10.10 -9.28
C ARG A 65 2.79 -10.52 -7.83
N SER A 66 3.04 -11.82 -7.57
CA SER A 66 3.37 -12.32 -6.23
C SER A 66 4.63 -11.66 -5.66
N ALA A 67 5.67 -11.53 -6.47
CA ALA A 67 6.93 -10.94 -6.05
C ALA A 67 6.79 -9.43 -5.76
N ILE A 68 6.05 -8.68 -6.57
CA ILE A 68 5.81 -7.26 -6.35
C ILE A 68 4.99 -7.03 -5.08
N VAL A 69 3.89 -7.76 -4.90
CA VAL A 69 3.04 -7.64 -3.70
C VAL A 69 3.81 -8.04 -2.44
N ARG A 70 4.67 -9.06 -2.52
CA ARG A 70 5.57 -9.42 -1.41
C ARG A 70 6.44 -8.24 -0.97
N CYS A 71 7.02 -7.49 -1.92
CA CYS A 71 7.82 -6.31 -1.62
C CYS A 71 6.96 -5.18 -1.02
N GLN A 72 5.75 -4.96 -1.52
CA GLN A 72 4.81 -3.99 -0.94
C GLN A 72 4.44 -4.35 0.51
N ILE A 73 4.13 -5.62 0.78
CA ILE A 73 3.86 -6.11 2.14
C ILE A 73 5.10 -5.97 3.03
N ALA A 74 6.29 -6.28 2.52
CA ALA A 74 7.53 -6.13 3.27
C ALA A 74 7.77 -4.66 3.68
N PHE A 75 7.50 -3.71 2.79
CA PHE A 75 7.51 -2.28 3.10
C PHE A 75 6.50 -1.92 4.20
N MET A 76 5.24 -2.35 4.07
CA MET A 76 4.19 -2.11 5.07
C MET A 76 4.48 -2.75 6.43
N CYS A 77 5.24 -3.85 6.46
CA CYS A 77 5.70 -4.52 7.68
C CYS A 77 6.94 -3.86 8.31
N GLY A 78 7.46 -2.77 7.75
CA GLY A 78 8.63 -2.07 8.27
C GLY A 78 9.93 -2.86 8.11
N LYS A 79 10.08 -3.66 7.04
CA LYS A 79 11.37 -4.29 6.75
C LYS A 79 12.42 -3.24 6.41
N GLU A 80 13.67 -3.54 6.71
CA GLU A 80 14.81 -2.64 6.52
C GLU A 80 14.87 -2.14 5.05
N LEU A 81 14.90 -0.82 4.87
CA LEU A 81 14.75 -0.19 3.55
C LEU A 81 15.90 -0.52 2.59
N ASN A 82 17.15 -0.61 3.09
CA ASN A 82 18.28 -0.97 2.24
C ASN A 82 18.21 -2.44 1.76
N TRP A 83 17.70 -3.34 2.61
CA TRP A 83 17.41 -4.70 2.17
C TRP A 83 16.35 -4.69 1.07
N LEU A 84 15.26 -3.95 1.27
CA LEU A 84 14.17 -3.88 0.31
C LEU A 84 14.60 -3.22 -1.02
N LYS A 85 15.48 -2.21 -0.98
CA LYS A 85 16.09 -1.59 -2.17
C LYS A 85 16.87 -2.61 -3.01
N ARG A 86 17.64 -3.50 -2.36
CA ARG A 86 18.36 -4.60 -3.03
C ARG A 86 17.41 -5.63 -3.63
N GLU A 87 16.39 -6.07 -2.87
CA GLU A 87 15.37 -7.02 -3.34
C GLU A 87 14.65 -6.49 -4.58
N LEU A 88 14.18 -5.24 -4.56
CA LEU A 88 13.49 -4.61 -5.69
C LEU A 88 14.39 -4.47 -6.92
N SER A 89 15.67 -4.12 -6.74
CA SER A 89 16.63 -4.03 -7.84
C SER A 89 16.86 -5.40 -8.51
N THR A 90 16.98 -6.45 -7.70
CA THR A 90 17.10 -7.83 -8.19
C THR A 90 15.83 -8.27 -8.90
N LEU A 91 14.67 -7.98 -8.31
CA LEU A 91 13.37 -8.30 -8.88
C LEU A 91 13.15 -7.62 -10.23
N LYS A 92 13.52 -6.34 -10.36
CA LYS A 92 13.42 -5.59 -11.63
C LYS A 92 14.15 -6.31 -12.77
N VAL A 93 15.35 -6.82 -12.51
CA VAL A 93 16.13 -7.60 -13.49
C VAL A 93 15.45 -8.93 -13.81
N ALA A 94 14.92 -9.62 -12.79
CA ALA A 94 14.23 -10.91 -12.98
C ALA A 94 12.94 -10.74 -13.80
N LEU A 95 12.13 -9.73 -13.51
CA LEU A 95 10.88 -9.47 -14.22
C LEU A 95 11.10 -9.09 -15.68
N LYS A 96 12.20 -8.38 -15.99
CA LYS A 96 12.60 -8.12 -17.39
C LYS A 96 12.89 -9.40 -18.18
N LYS A 97 13.53 -10.39 -17.54
CA LYS A 97 13.87 -11.66 -18.20
C LYS A 97 12.63 -12.50 -18.59
N ILE A 98 11.54 -12.35 -17.87
CA ILE A 98 10.27 -13.05 -18.14
C ILE A 98 9.25 -12.15 -18.87
N ASP A 99 9.68 -10.99 -19.35
CA ASP A 99 8.86 -10.00 -20.07
C ASP A 99 7.60 -9.55 -19.30
N PHE A 100 7.70 -9.48 -17.96
CA PHE A 100 6.60 -9.04 -17.11
C PHE A 100 6.62 -7.52 -16.95
N ILE A 101 6.18 -6.79 -17.99
CA ILE A 101 6.20 -5.32 -18.04
C ILE A 101 5.06 -4.69 -17.25
N ILE A 102 3.89 -5.34 -17.20
CA ILE A 102 2.65 -4.79 -16.61
C ILE A 102 2.79 -4.44 -15.11
N GLY A 103 3.73 -5.04 -14.39
CA GLY A 103 3.98 -4.77 -12.98
C GLY A 103 5.05 -3.71 -12.73
N PHE A 104 5.71 -3.19 -13.76
CA PHE A 104 6.75 -2.18 -13.58
C PHE A 104 6.27 -0.89 -12.93
N PRO A 105 5.07 -0.36 -13.21
CA PRO A 105 4.59 0.84 -12.53
C PRO A 105 4.65 0.72 -11.00
N GLN A 106 4.09 -0.34 -10.44
CA GLN A 106 4.08 -0.56 -8.98
C GLN A 106 5.48 -0.75 -8.41
N LEU A 107 6.34 -1.48 -9.15
CA LEU A 107 7.74 -1.71 -8.76
C LEU A 107 8.53 -0.40 -8.72
N GLU A 108 8.46 0.40 -9.78
CA GLU A 108 9.18 1.68 -9.89
C GLU A 108 8.71 2.68 -8.84
N MET A 109 7.40 2.79 -8.61
CA MET A 109 6.84 3.64 -7.56
C MET A 109 7.38 3.25 -6.17
N LEU A 110 7.40 1.96 -5.83
CA LEU A 110 7.93 1.50 -4.55
C LEU A 110 9.45 1.73 -4.44
N MET A 111 10.21 1.46 -5.51
CA MET A 111 11.65 1.77 -5.56
C MET A 111 11.91 3.25 -5.34
N LYS A 112 11.10 4.12 -5.93
CA LYS A 112 11.21 5.55 -5.78
C LYS A 112 10.92 6.01 -4.36
N THR A 113 9.81 5.52 -3.78
CA THR A 113 9.46 5.79 -2.39
C THR A 113 10.60 5.43 -1.45
N ILE A 114 11.20 4.25 -1.60
CA ILE A 114 12.32 3.81 -0.77
C ILE A 114 13.58 4.66 -1.01
N THR A 115 13.85 5.07 -2.24
CA THR A 115 14.97 5.93 -2.56
C THR A 115 14.84 7.27 -1.84
N ILE A 116 13.67 7.91 -1.92
CA ILE A 116 13.39 9.17 -1.21
C ILE A 116 13.57 9.01 0.31
N LEU A 117 13.08 7.91 0.89
CA LEU A 117 13.18 7.66 2.33
C LEU A 117 14.61 7.32 2.80
N THR A 118 15.53 6.95 1.91
CA THR A 118 16.90 6.55 2.24
C THR A 118 17.97 7.55 1.82
N GLU A 119 17.63 8.57 1.04
CA GLU A 119 18.58 9.63 0.66
C GLU A 119 18.73 10.66 1.78
N GLU A 120 19.95 11.19 1.95
CA GLU A 120 20.18 12.29 2.88
C GLU A 120 19.51 13.58 2.38
N HIS A 121 18.64 14.17 3.19
CA HIS A 121 17.78 15.31 2.81
C HIS A 121 18.50 16.63 2.53
N SER A 122 19.82 16.70 2.68
CA SER A 122 20.62 17.89 2.41
C SER A 122 20.61 18.35 0.93
N THR A 123 20.10 17.51 0.03
CA THR A 123 20.06 17.79 -1.44
C THR A 123 18.67 18.14 -1.97
N LEU A 124 17.64 18.16 -1.12
CA LEU A 124 16.26 18.44 -1.55
C LEU A 124 16.03 19.94 -1.74
N SER A 125 16.43 20.49 -2.89
CA SER A 125 16.13 21.88 -3.29
C SER A 125 14.68 22.06 -3.83
N SER A 126 13.98 20.99 -4.10
CA SER A 126 12.56 20.95 -4.53
C SER A 126 11.77 20.06 -3.59
N GLY A 127 10.50 20.41 -3.34
CA GLY A 127 9.62 19.62 -2.48
C GLY A 127 9.50 18.15 -2.89
N ILE A 128 9.10 17.29 -1.95
CA ILE A 128 8.91 15.85 -2.17
C ILE A 128 7.89 15.60 -3.28
N SER A 129 6.82 16.39 -3.32
CA SER A 129 5.79 16.33 -4.35
C SER A 129 6.37 16.46 -5.75
N ASP A 130 7.16 17.52 -5.98
CA ASP A 130 7.81 17.78 -7.25
C ASP A 130 8.80 16.68 -7.63
N GLN A 131 9.54 16.19 -6.65
CA GLN A 131 10.53 15.14 -6.87
C GLN A 131 9.86 13.83 -7.23
N TYR A 132 8.77 13.46 -6.54
CA TYR A 132 8.03 12.24 -6.82
C TYR A 132 7.34 12.30 -8.19
N ASP A 133 6.76 13.43 -8.54
CA ASP A 133 6.09 13.66 -9.83
C ASP A 133 7.05 13.63 -11.03
N ARG A 134 8.25 14.21 -10.90
CA ARG A 134 9.24 14.23 -11.99
C ARG A 134 9.82 12.86 -12.35
N VAL A 135 9.91 11.98 -11.36
CA VAL A 135 10.61 10.69 -11.55
C VAL A 135 9.63 9.56 -11.84
N THR A 136 8.34 9.82 -11.67
CA THR A 136 7.32 8.84 -12.05
C THR A 136 6.81 9.18 -13.45
N ASP A 137 7.07 8.29 -14.41
CA ASP A 137 6.59 8.43 -15.78
C ASP A 137 5.07 8.61 -15.81
N ALA A 138 4.58 9.52 -16.65
CA ALA A 138 3.15 9.81 -16.77
C ALA A 138 2.32 8.57 -17.10
N GLU A 139 2.86 7.65 -17.92
CA GLU A 139 2.19 6.37 -18.23
C GLU A 139 2.03 5.50 -16.97
N TYR A 140 3.01 5.50 -16.06
CA TYR A 140 2.96 4.72 -14.82
C TYR A 140 1.94 5.27 -13.83
N ARG A 141 1.80 6.59 -13.75
CA ARG A 141 0.76 7.25 -12.93
C ARG A 141 -0.64 6.84 -13.34
N HIS A 142 -0.90 6.81 -14.65
CA HIS A 142 -2.21 6.41 -15.18
C HIS A 142 -2.49 4.91 -15.02
N ALA A 143 -1.46 4.06 -15.05
CA ALA A 143 -1.62 2.61 -14.93
C ALA A 143 -2.07 2.19 -13.51
N ASP A 144 -1.66 2.89 -12.46
CA ASP A 144 -2.05 2.62 -11.07
C ASP A 144 -2.09 3.89 -10.21
N GLN A 145 -3.05 4.75 -10.52
CA GLN A 145 -3.25 6.04 -9.84
C GLN A 145 -3.47 5.90 -8.33
N SER A 146 -4.12 4.82 -7.89
CA SER A 146 -4.41 4.58 -6.47
C SER A 146 -3.11 4.32 -5.68
N SER A 147 -2.27 3.41 -6.17
CA SER A 147 -0.96 3.14 -5.55
C SER A 147 -0.04 4.35 -5.61
N PHE A 148 -0.07 5.10 -6.72
CA PHE A 148 0.70 6.33 -6.88
C PHE A 148 0.31 7.37 -5.82
N ASN A 149 -0.97 7.71 -5.73
CA ASN A 149 -1.45 8.71 -4.78
C ASN A 149 -1.25 8.28 -3.32
N CYS A 150 -1.41 6.97 -3.02
CA CYS A 150 -1.15 6.45 -1.68
C CYS A 150 0.31 6.66 -1.26
N GLN A 151 1.27 6.33 -2.11
CA GLN A 151 2.69 6.47 -1.80
C GLN A 151 3.12 7.94 -1.74
N LYS A 152 2.61 8.77 -2.66
CA LYS A 152 2.81 10.23 -2.66
C LYS A 152 2.30 10.84 -1.35
N LEU A 153 1.08 10.51 -0.94
CA LEU A 153 0.48 10.98 0.30
C LEU A 153 1.30 10.60 1.55
N VAL A 154 1.79 9.35 1.60
CA VAL A 154 2.65 8.89 2.70
C VAL A 154 3.93 9.74 2.78
N LEU A 155 4.59 9.99 1.66
CA LEU A 155 5.80 10.81 1.61
C LEU A 155 5.52 12.26 2.00
N GLN A 156 4.50 12.88 1.43
CA GLN A 156 4.10 14.25 1.74
C GLN A 156 3.84 14.44 3.24
N TYR A 157 3.11 13.51 3.86
CA TYR A 157 2.86 13.56 5.30
C TYR A 157 4.15 13.41 6.13
N LEU A 158 5.01 12.44 5.78
CA LEU A 158 6.26 12.18 6.51
C LEU A 158 7.28 13.32 6.39
N PHE A 159 7.23 14.09 5.31
CA PHE A 159 8.08 15.25 5.09
C PHE A 159 7.40 16.60 5.42
N GLU A 160 6.27 16.54 6.11
CA GLU A 160 5.52 17.72 6.60
C GLU A 160 5.01 18.65 5.50
N GLU A 161 4.84 18.15 4.25
CA GLU A 161 4.18 18.87 3.15
C GLU A 161 2.66 18.74 3.26
N TYR A 162 2.07 19.25 4.35
CA TYR A 162 0.68 18.98 4.72
C TYR A 162 -0.35 19.57 3.75
N GLU A 163 -0.10 20.75 3.19
CA GLU A 163 -0.96 21.36 2.19
C GLU A 163 -0.99 20.53 0.90
N ALA A 164 0.15 20.09 0.41
CA ALA A 164 0.25 19.21 -0.74
C ALA A 164 -0.37 17.82 -0.46
N ALA A 165 -0.24 17.31 0.77
CA ALA A 165 -0.90 16.09 1.21
C ALA A 165 -2.42 16.22 1.17
N GLN A 166 -2.98 17.37 1.59
CA GLN A 166 -4.41 17.67 1.51
C GLN A 166 -4.89 17.69 0.05
N GLU A 167 -4.16 18.31 -0.86
CA GLU A 167 -4.49 18.30 -2.30
C GLU A 167 -4.54 16.87 -2.84
N THR A 168 -3.55 16.04 -2.50
CA THR A 168 -3.53 14.62 -2.87
C THR A 168 -4.74 13.86 -2.30
N VAL A 169 -5.17 14.17 -1.06
CA VAL A 169 -6.40 13.59 -0.48
C VAL A 169 -7.63 13.92 -1.32
N PHE A 170 -7.77 15.15 -1.79
CA PHE A 170 -8.89 15.54 -2.65
C PHE A 170 -8.87 14.83 -4.02
N GLU A 171 -7.69 14.63 -4.60
CA GLU A 171 -7.56 13.83 -5.82
C GLU A 171 -7.99 12.37 -5.62
N MET A 172 -7.74 11.79 -4.44
CA MET A 172 -8.11 10.42 -4.10
C MET A 172 -9.61 10.24 -3.84
N THR A 173 -10.34 11.29 -3.48
CA THR A 173 -11.79 11.22 -3.21
C THR A 173 -12.65 11.16 -4.47
N ASN A 174 -12.05 11.33 -5.66
CA ASN A 174 -12.79 11.21 -6.92
C ASN A 174 -13.28 9.76 -7.12
N PRO A 175 -14.60 9.50 -7.06
CA PRO A 175 -15.16 8.14 -7.10
C PRO A 175 -14.87 7.38 -8.41
N MET A 176 -14.51 8.09 -9.48
CA MET A 176 -14.15 7.48 -10.76
C MET A 176 -12.72 6.92 -10.79
N LYS A 177 -11.87 7.26 -9.80
CA LYS A 177 -10.46 6.86 -9.74
C LYS A 177 -10.14 5.86 -8.62
N THR A 178 -11.13 5.42 -7.84
CA THR A 178 -10.89 4.59 -6.65
C THR A 178 -11.12 3.12 -6.98
N TYR A 179 -10.03 2.34 -7.08
CA TYR A 179 -10.09 0.88 -6.97
C TYR A 179 -10.30 0.55 -5.49
N LYS A 180 -11.45 -0.04 -5.16
CA LYS A 180 -11.74 -0.55 -3.80
C LYS A 180 -11.11 -1.94 -3.64
N ASP A 181 -10.67 -2.25 -2.41
CA ASP A 181 -10.15 -3.55 -1.97
C ASP A 181 -8.67 -3.83 -2.30
N SER A 182 -7.83 -2.80 -2.33
CA SER A 182 -6.38 -2.95 -2.38
C SER A 182 -5.78 -3.08 -0.99
N ILE A 183 -4.68 -3.80 -0.87
CA ILE A 183 -3.86 -3.87 0.36
C ILE A 183 -3.38 -2.49 0.83
N SER A 184 -3.31 -1.51 -0.08
CA SER A 184 -2.92 -0.13 0.19
C SER A 184 -4.05 0.72 0.79
N ASP A 185 -5.32 0.33 0.65
CA ASP A 185 -6.46 1.16 1.06
C ASP A 185 -6.48 1.50 2.55
N PRO A 186 -6.21 0.56 3.47
CA PRO A 186 -6.14 0.90 4.89
C PRO A 186 -4.98 1.83 5.25
N LEU A 187 -3.86 1.75 4.51
CA LEU A 187 -2.73 2.67 4.67
C LEU A 187 -3.10 4.06 4.17
N ALA A 188 -3.67 4.15 2.98
CA ALA A 188 -4.16 5.39 2.39
C ALA A 188 -5.21 6.05 3.31
N ASN A 189 -6.15 5.28 3.85
CA ASN A 189 -7.17 5.77 4.77
C ASN A 189 -6.56 6.39 6.04
N CYS A 190 -5.56 5.74 6.64
CA CYS A 190 -4.83 6.25 7.79
C CYS A 190 -4.14 7.58 7.47
N TYR A 191 -3.33 7.64 6.41
CA TYR A 191 -2.60 8.86 6.05
C TYR A 191 -3.50 9.98 5.53
N ARG A 192 -4.63 9.68 4.89
CA ARG A 192 -5.67 10.69 4.57
C ARG A 192 -6.18 11.37 5.83
N SER A 193 -6.50 10.60 6.86
CA SER A 193 -6.96 11.16 8.13
C SER A 193 -5.88 12.01 8.80
N LEU A 194 -4.64 11.54 8.83
CA LEU A 194 -3.51 12.26 9.42
C LEU A 194 -3.22 13.57 8.68
N ALA A 195 -3.22 13.56 7.33
CA ALA A 195 -2.99 14.75 6.51
C ALA A 195 -4.09 15.81 6.72
N LEU A 196 -5.36 15.40 6.77
CA LEU A 196 -6.49 16.29 7.05
C LEU A 196 -6.41 16.90 8.45
N LEU A 197 -6.05 16.11 9.46
CA LEU A 197 -5.90 16.60 10.83
C LEU A 197 -4.71 17.57 10.96
N ALA A 198 -3.63 17.38 10.20
CA ALA A 198 -2.46 18.26 10.24
C ALA A 198 -2.78 19.71 9.79
N VAL A 199 -3.72 19.89 8.87
CA VAL A 199 -4.14 21.21 8.38
C VAL A 199 -5.40 21.76 9.08
N CYS A 200 -5.98 21.01 10.02
CA CYS A 200 -7.26 21.34 10.64
C CYS A 200 -7.26 22.69 11.37
N GLY A 201 -6.12 23.09 11.95
CA GLY A 201 -5.96 24.40 12.61
C GLY A 201 -5.82 25.60 11.68
N GLN A 202 -5.69 25.37 10.36
CA GLN A 202 -5.47 26.40 9.35
C GLN A 202 -6.73 26.73 8.55
N VAL A 203 -7.81 25.98 8.75
CA VAL A 203 -9.08 26.12 8.02
C VAL A 203 -10.14 26.85 8.86
N SER A 204 -11.21 27.33 8.21
CA SER A 204 -12.37 27.90 8.89
C SER A 204 -13.10 26.86 9.75
N GLU A 205 -13.95 27.30 10.70
CA GLU A 205 -14.75 26.39 11.52
C GLU A 205 -15.60 25.40 10.68
N GLY A 206 -16.21 25.87 9.58
CA GLY A 206 -16.92 24.97 8.66
C GLY A 206 -16.02 23.94 7.98
N GLY A 207 -14.79 24.33 7.63
CA GLY A 207 -13.76 23.42 7.10
C GLY A 207 -13.28 22.40 8.14
N LYS A 208 -13.15 22.84 9.41
CA LYS A 208 -12.82 21.96 10.55
C LYS A 208 -13.89 20.88 10.73
N GLU A 209 -15.17 21.25 10.68
CA GLU A 209 -16.29 20.31 10.79
C GLU A 209 -16.31 19.29 9.63
N GLU A 210 -16.03 19.73 8.41
CA GLU A 210 -15.95 18.85 7.23
C GLU A 210 -14.79 17.85 7.37
N ILE A 211 -13.61 18.31 7.77
CA ILE A 211 -12.43 17.45 8.03
C ILE A 211 -12.76 16.39 9.09
N LEU A 212 -13.33 16.82 10.23
CA LEU A 212 -13.65 15.89 11.32
C LEU A 212 -14.71 14.86 10.90
N THR A 213 -15.66 15.25 10.05
CA THR A 213 -16.64 14.32 9.49
C THR A 213 -15.97 13.25 8.64
N GLN A 214 -15.07 13.63 7.73
CA GLN A 214 -14.32 12.69 6.90
C GLN A 214 -13.41 11.78 7.74
N VAL A 215 -12.74 12.34 8.74
CA VAL A 215 -11.89 11.55 9.67
C VAL A 215 -12.73 10.54 10.46
N ASN A 216 -13.92 10.91 10.93
CA ASN A 216 -14.81 9.98 11.63
C ASN A 216 -15.27 8.81 10.74
N GLU A 217 -15.58 9.07 9.46
CA GLU A 217 -15.90 8.01 8.49
C GLU A 217 -14.72 7.06 8.28
N ASN A 218 -13.53 7.61 8.13
CA ASN A 218 -12.29 6.84 7.99
C ASN A 218 -11.99 6.00 9.24
N GLN A 219 -12.18 6.57 10.44
CA GLN A 219 -11.97 5.89 11.71
C GLN A 219 -12.97 4.73 11.91
N ALA A 220 -14.22 4.88 11.51
CA ALA A 220 -15.20 3.80 11.57
C ALA A 220 -14.79 2.58 10.73
N LEU A 221 -14.10 2.80 9.59
CA LEU A 221 -13.54 1.73 8.78
C LEU A 221 -12.30 1.10 9.45
N LEU A 222 -11.36 1.93 9.92
CA LEU A 222 -10.15 1.45 10.60
C LEU A 222 -10.48 0.67 11.87
N GLU A 223 -11.51 1.06 12.62
CA GLU A 223 -11.99 0.35 13.80
C GLU A 223 -12.45 -1.07 13.46
N LYS A 224 -13.28 -1.22 12.42
CA LYS A 224 -13.72 -2.55 11.93
C LYS A 224 -12.55 -3.43 11.53
N LEU A 225 -11.57 -2.87 10.84
CA LEU A 225 -10.35 -3.57 10.44
C LEU A 225 -9.49 -3.92 11.66
N ALA A 226 -9.36 -3.02 12.63
CA ALA A 226 -8.63 -3.24 13.88
C ALA A 226 -9.25 -4.36 14.74
N HIS A 227 -10.55 -4.54 14.70
CA HIS A 227 -11.21 -5.69 15.34
C HIS A 227 -10.95 -7.00 14.59
N SER A 228 -10.94 -6.96 13.26
CA SER A 228 -10.78 -8.17 12.43
C SER A 228 -9.33 -8.66 12.37
N ALA A 229 -8.37 -7.75 12.27
CA ALA A 229 -6.94 -8.03 12.18
C ALA A 229 -6.13 -7.01 13.00
N PRO A 230 -6.14 -7.10 14.33
CA PRO A 230 -5.49 -6.15 15.23
C PRO A 230 -4.00 -5.89 14.91
N PRO A 231 -3.18 -6.90 14.56
CA PRO A 231 -1.77 -6.68 14.25
C PRO A 231 -1.52 -5.71 13.10
N ASN A 232 -2.47 -5.63 12.16
CA ASN A 232 -2.32 -4.80 10.95
C ASN A 232 -2.87 -3.38 11.12
N TYR A 233 -3.90 -3.20 11.96
CA TYR A 233 -4.70 -1.97 11.90
C TYR A 233 -4.91 -1.27 13.23
N ARG A 234 -4.76 -1.95 14.39
CA ARG A 234 -5.01 -1.34 15.70
C ARG A 234 -4.12 -0.11 15.94
N HIS A 235 -2.85 -0.21 15.62
CA HIS A 235 -1.91 0.90 15.79
C HIS A 235 -2.25 2.10 14.89
N LYS A 236 -2.74 1.86 13.65
CA LYS A 236 -3.19 2.92 12.75
C LYS A 236 -4.44 3.62 13.28
N HIS A 237 -5.42 2.85 13.75
CA HIS A 237 -6.62 3.40 14.38
C HIS A 237 -6.27 4.28 15.59
N HIS A 238 -5.41 3.79 16.49
CA HIS A 238 -5.02 4.56 17.68
C HIS A 238 -4.19 5.80 17.34
N LEU A 239 -3.34 5.75 16.33
CA LEU A 239 -2.56 6.90 15.90
C LEU A 239 -3.46 8.03 15.39
N VAL A 240 -4.41 7.71 14.49
CA VAL A 240 -5.39 8.70 13.99
C VAL A 240 -6.26 9.22 15.13
N GLU A 241 -6.68 8.36 16.06
CA GLU A 241 -7.49 8.79 17.21
C GLU A 241 -6.73 9.75 18.12
N ALA A 242 -5.46 9.49 18.39
CA ALA A 242 -4.62 10.38 19.18
C ALA A 242 -4.49 11.77 18.53
N GLU A 243 -4.26 11.84 17.22
CA GLU A 243 -4.21 13.11 16.50
C GLU A 243 -5.58 13.82 16.45
N ARG A 244 -6.67 13.06 16.31
CA ARG A 244 -8.03 13.62 16.36
C ARG A 244 -8.32 14.26 17.72
N MET A 245 -7.95 13.61 18.81
CA MET A 245 -8.12 14.15 20.15
C MET A 245 -7.27 15.40 20.36
N ARG A 246 -6.01 15.41 19.92
CA ARG A 246 -5.16 16.61 19.97
C ARG A 246 -5.82 17.82 19.30
N VAL A 247 -6.40 17.63 18.11
CA VAL A 247 -7.07 18.71 17.34
C VAL A 247 -8.38 19.18 18.00
N LEU A 248 -9.05 18.32 18.79
CA LEU A 248 -10.28 18.70 19.51
C LEU A 248 -10.01 19.43 20.83
N ASP A 249 -8.84 19.20 21.44
CA ASP A 249 -8.43 19.84 22.70
C ASP A 249 -7.75 21.20 22.48
N ASP A 250 -7.33 21.53 21.24
CA ASP A 250 -6.79 22.82 20.79
C ASP A 250 -7.90 23.77 20.33
#